data_1abae1a97d5a543dd1715ec380f40957
#
_entry.id   1abae1a97d5a543dd1715ec380f40957
#
_cell.length_a   1.000
_cell.length_b   1.000
_cell.length_c   1.000
_cell.angle_alpha   90.00
_cell.angle_beta   90.00
_cell.angle_gamma   90.00
#
_symmetry.space_group_name_H-M   'P 1'
#
loop_
_entity.id
_entity.type
_entity.pdbx_description
1 polymer ?
#
loop_
_entity_poly.entity_id
_entity_poly.type
_entity_poly.pdbx_seq_one_letter_code
_entity_poly.pdbx_strand_id
1 'polypeptide(L)'
;MQTVAALEQRGCIVAVRYAGEGGFGLEDLARDAAPGYDAIVAAGGDGTVDAVLNGLAAAPQNAAVPFGLLPLGTVNLVAREIGMPRDPERLAAVIASGPTRQVWPGRIGERLFMVVASCGFDADTVAAVDPLLKMRFGRIAFVSALLKMLCLGRRRALSLRIDGQDARAAAVIVAKGRYYAGPFIVARGAAMAEPVLHAALFRSGSRTAVLRCLAAGACGVLHRLGEVEIRQCASLTISGDDQAPVQADGEIVGTLPVTISVAERSFSLIWP
;
A
#
# COMPACT_ATOMS: atom_id res chain seq x y z
N MET A 1 21.93 -11.15 -1.00
CA MET A 1 23.27 -11.61 -1.53
C MET A 1 23.15 -12.12 -2.96
N GLN A 2 22.34 -13.16 -3.28
CA GLN A 2 22.25 -13.72 -4.64
C GLN A 2 21.85 -12.70 -5.72
N THR A 3 20.82 -11.89 -5.48
CA THR A 3 20.37 -10.88 -6.46
C THR A 3 21.40 -9.78 -6.69
N VAL A 4 22.15 -9.37 -5.65
CA VAL A 4 23.24 -8.39 -5.80
C VAL A 4 24.32 -8.94 -6.70
N ALA A 5 24.79 -10.18 -6.45
CA ALA A 5 25.78 -10.84 -7.31
C ALA A 5 25.28 -10.98 -8.76
N ALA A 6 23.99 -11.29 -8.96
CA ALA A 6 23.39 -11.39 -10.28
C ALA A 6 23.29 -10.02 -11.00
N LEU A 7 23.11 -8.92 -10.27
CA LEU A 7 23.16 -7.55 -10.81
C LEU A 7 24.59 -7.18 -11.23
N GLU A 8 25.58 -7.46 -10.38
CA GLU A 8 27.00 -7.21 -10.66
C GLU A 8 27.48 -7.98 -11.89
N GLN A 9 27.07 -9.26 -12.05
CA GLN A 9 27.33 -10.06 -13.25
C GLN A 9 26.74 -9.46 -14.53
N ARG A 10 25.68 -8.63 -14.40
CA ARG A 10 25.07 -7.87 -15.50
C ARG A 10 25.71 -6.50 -15.72
N GLY A 11 26.82 -6.21 -15.04
CA GLY A 11 27.56 -4.95 -15.15
C GLY A 11 26.98 -3.80 -14.33
N CYS A 12 26.05 -4.06 -13.42
CA CYS A 12 25.55 -3.03 -12.52
C CYS A 12 26.55 -2.75 -11.38
N ILE A 13 26.73 -1.48 -11.04
CA ILE A 13 27.45 -1.06 -9.83
C ILE A 13 26.42 -0.93 -8.71
N VAL A 14 26.50 -1.80 -7.71
CA VAL A 14 25.50 -1.89 -6.64
C VAL A 14 26.05 -1.32 -5.35
N ALA A 15 25.40 -0.29 -4.81
CA ALA A 15 25.64 0.23 -3.46
C ALA A 15 24.49 -0.19 -2.53
N VAL A 16 24.79 -0.96 -1.50
CA VAL A 16 23.80 -1.39 -0.51
C VAL A 16 23.86 -0.42 0.68
N ARG A 17 22.68 0.07 1.10
CA ARG A 17 22.52 0.92 2.29
C ARG A 17 21.50 0.28 3.22
N TYR A 18 21.73 0.38 4.51
CA TYR A 18 20.86 -0.21 5.53
C TYR A 18 20.17 0.87 6.35
N ALA A 19 18.92 0.64 6.72
CA ALA A 19 18.21 1.50 7.67
C ALA A 19 18.97 1.61 8.99
N GLY A 20 19.08 2.83 9.52
CA GLY A 20 19.85 3.13 10.74
C GLY A 20 21.34 3.36 10.51
N GLU A 21 21.87 3.10 9.33
CA GLU A 21 23.26 3.45 8.98
C GLU A 21 23.44 4.97 8.99
N GLY A 22 24.37 5.44 9.80
CA GLY A 22 24.59 6.89 9.99
C GLY A 22 23.45 7.63 10.69
N GLY A 23 22.47 6.92 11.26
CA GLY A 23 21.30 7.52 11.92
C GLY A 23 20.15 7.88 10.98
N PHE A 24 20.27 7.56 9.68
CA PHE A 24 19.26 7.87 8.67
C PHE A 24 18.16 6.80 8.57
N GLY A 25 16.92 7.26 8.40
CA GLY A 25 15.80 6.40 8.02
C GLY A 25 15.84 6.00 6.55
N LEU A 26 14.98 5.05 6.15
CA LEU A 26 14.90 4.62 4.74
C LEU A 26 14.45 5.75 3.81
N GLU A 27 13.58 6.64 4.26
CA GLU A 27 13.10 7.80 3.50
C GLU A 27 14.26 8.77 3.22
N ASP A 28 15.08 9.06 4.24
CA ASP A 28 16.26 9.93 4.09
C ASP A 28 17.28 9.32 3.12
N LEU A 29 17.56 8.02 3.28
CA LEU A 29 18.48 7.31 2.40
C LEU A 29 18.02 7.35 0.94
N ALA A 30 16.72 7.17 0.66
CA ALA A 30 16.18 7.22 -0.68
C ALA A 30 16.22 8.64 -1.27
N ARG A 31 15.86 9.64 -0.45
CA ARG A 31 15.90 11.06 -0.84
C ARG A 31 17.32 11.50 -1.25
N ASP A 32 18.29 11.15 -0.43
CA ASP A 32 19.65 11.67 -0.56
C ASP A 32 20.49 10.88 -1.58
N ALA A 33 20.16 9.60 -1.81
CA ALA A 33 20.87 8.76 -2.77
C ALA A 33 20.44 8.99 -4.22
N ALA A 34 19.17 9.33 -4.47
CA ALA A 34 18.61 9.35 -5.82
C ALA A 34 19.41 10.13 -6.86
N PRO A 35 19.99 11.32 -6.58
CA PRO A 35 20.73 12.07 -7.60
C PRO A 35 22.00 11.38 -8.12
N GLY A 36 22.49 10.38 -7.42
CA GLY A 36 23.76 9.70 -7.75
C GLY A 36 23.60 8.32 -8.42
N TYR A 37 22.38 7.87 -8.65
CA TYR A 37 22.11 6.51 -9.16
C TYR A 37 21.10 6.51 -10.30
N ASP A 38 21.23 5.53 -11.21
CA ASP A 38 20.31 5.30 -12.32
C ASP A 38 18.96 4.71 -11.85
N ALA A 39 18.96 4.02 -10.70
CA ALA A 39 17.75 3.49 -10.07
C ALA A 39 17.94 3.29 -8.57
N ILE A 40 16.86 3.36 -7.81
CA ILE A 40 16.79 3.01 -6.39
C ILE A 40 15.99 1.71 -6.23
N VAL A 41 16.51 0.75 -5.46
CA VAL A 41 15.83 -0.54 -5.23
C VAL A 41 15.42 -0.68 -3.77
N ALA A 42 14.14 -0.79 -3.54
CA ALA A 42 13.55 -1.09 -2.23
C ALA A 42 13.73 -2.58 -1.90
N ALA A 43 14.74 -2.91 -1.10
CA ALA A 43 15.00 -4.28 -0.66
C ALA A 43 14.30 -4.56 0.68
N GLY A 44 13.06 -5.06 0.63
CA GLY A 44 12.25 -5.27 1.84
C GLY A 44 10.81 -5.64 1.56
N GLY A 45 9.93 -5.34 2.51
CA GLY A 45 8.49 -5.48 2.37
C GLY A 45 7.80 -4.20 1.88
N ASP A 46 6.46 -4.17 1.95
CA ASP A 46 5.66 -3.03 1.48
C ASP A 46 6.04 -1.73 2.21
N GLY A 47 6.30 -1.75 3.53
CA GLY A 47 6.77 -0.57 4.26
C GLY A 47 8.13 -0.03 3.79
N THR A 48 9.03 -0.89 3.27
CA THR A 48 10.28 -0.43 2.65
C THR A 48 10.01 0.26 1.32
N VAL A 49 9.06 -0.24 0.54
CA VAL A 49 8.63 0.39 -0.72
C VAL A 49 8.02 1.75 -0.45
N ASP A 50 7.16 1.86 0.56
CA ASP A 50 6.55 3.12 0.98
C ASP A 50 7.58 4.14 1.42
N ALA A 51 8.57 3.73 2.21
CA ALA A 51 9.66 4.61 2.65
C ALA A 51 10.48 5.12 1.45
N VAL A 52 10.83 4.25 0.50
CA VAL A 52 11.55 4.67 -0.72
C VAL A 52 10.71 5.63 -1.54
N LEU A 53 9.42 5.34 -1.76
CA LEU A 53 8.51 6.22 -2.50
C LEU A 53 8.41 7.61 -1.85
N ASN A 54 8.21 7.67 -0.53
CA ASN A 54 8.08 8.93 0.20
C ASN A 54 9.41 9.70 0.24
N GLY A 55 10.55 9.01 0.34
CA GLY A 55 11.87 9.62 0.20
C GLY A 55 12.11 10.24 -1.17
N LEU A 56 11.73 9.52 -2.26
CA LEU A 56 11.79 10.07 -3.62
C LEU A 56 10.83 11.25 -3.80
N ALA A 57 9.67 11.21 -3.17
CA ALA A 57 8.67 12.28 -3.23
C ALA A 57 9.10 13.55 -2.51
N ALA A 58 9.89 13.45 -1.46
CA ALA A 58 10.37 14.57 -0.65
C ALA A 58 11.30 15.54 -1.44
N ALA A 59 11.89 15.07 -2.54
CA ALA A 59 12.72 15.89 -3.41
C ALA A 59 12.21 15.81 -4.87
N PRO A 60 11.61 16.88 -5.42
CA PRO A 60 10.99 16.88 -6.75
C PRO A 60 11.88 16.37 -7.90
N GLN A 61 13.19 16.67 -7.81
CA GLN A 61 14.18 16.21 -8.79
C GLN A 61 14.36 14.69 -8.81
N ASN A 62 14.00 13.99 -7.75
CA ASN A 62 14.16 12.55 -7.60
C ASN A 62 12.98 11.76 -8.20
N ALA A 63 11.87 12.41 -8.50
CA ALA A 63 10.67 11.74 -9.04
C ALA A 63 10.89 11.08 -10.40
N ALA A 64 11.90 11.52 -11.15
CA ALA A 64 12.30 10.95 -12.43
C ALA A 64 13.19 9.69 -12.28
N VAL A 65 13.81 9.48 -11.11
CA VAL A 65 14.69 8.32 -10.86
C VAL A 65 13.82 7.07 -10.74
N PRO A 66 14.03 6.05 -11.59
CA PRO A 66 13.28 4.82 -11.49
C PRO A 66 13.50 4.12 -10.14
N PHE A 67 12.45 3.54 -9.59
CA PHE A 67 12.61 2.66 -8.44
C PHE A 67 12.17 1.23 -8.74
N GLY A 68 12.84 0.27 -8.13
CA GLY A 68 12.58 -1.15 -8.27
C GLY A 68 12.33 -1.80 -6.92
N LEU A 69 11.94 -3.07 -6.95
CA LEU A 69 11.58 -3.86 -5.78
C LEU A 69 12.45 -5.12 -5.69
N LEU A 70 12.96 -5.39 -4.49
CA LEU A 70 13.47 -6.70 -4.09
C LEU A 70 12.59 -7.21 -2.95
N PRO A 71 11.59 -8.08 -3.24
CA PRO A 71 10.50 -8.41 -2.31
C PRO A 71 10.96 -9.41 -1.25
N LEU A 72 11.44 -8.91 -0.12
CA LEU A 72 11.93 -9.70 1.03
C LEU A 72 10.93 -9.77 2.19
N GLY A 73 9.82 -9.05 2.10
CA GLY A 73 8.78 -9.03 3.14
C GLY A 73 7.85 -10.24 3.09
N THR A 74 6.88 -10.27 4.01
CA THR A 74 5.93 -11.39 4.16
C THR A 74 4.81 -11.36 3.13
N VAL A 75 4.32 -10.17 2.76
CA VAL A 75 3.13 -10.00 1.89
C VAL A 75 3.52 -9.51 0.51
N ASN A 76 4.30 -8.41 0.43
CA ASN A 76 4.83 -7.80 -0.78
C ASN A 76 3.71 -7.52 -1.81
N LEU A 77 2.74 -6.71 -1.41
CA LEU A 77 1.56 -6.40 -2.23
C LEU A 77 1.93 -5.73 -3.56
N VAL A 78 2.85 -4.74 -3.50
CA VAL A 78 3.32 -4.04 -4.72
C VAL A 78 3.98 -5.01 -5.68
N ALA A 79 4.89 -5.87 -5.20
CA ALA A 79 5.55 -6.87 -6.02
C ALA A 79 4.55 -7.88 -6.63
N ARG A 80 3.53 -8.27 -5.87
CA ARG A 80 2.45 -9.13 -6.35
C ARG A 80 1.60 -8.45 -7.43
N GLU A 81 1.31 -7.17 -7.24
CA GLU A 81 0.49 -6.38 -8.16
C GLU A 81 1.12 -6.30 -9.56
N ILE A 82 2.44 -6.15 -9.61
CA ILE A 82 3.18 -6.03 -10.86
C ILE A 82 3.71 -7.37 -11.40
N GLY A 83 3.52 -8.47 -10.65
CA GLY A 83 4.01 -9.79 -11.07
C GLY A 83 5.53 -9.94 -10.95
N MET A 84 6.17 -9.26 -9.99
CA MET A 84 7.61 -9.30 -9.79
C MET A 84 8.10 -10.74 -9.56
N PRO A 85 9.12 -11.22 -10.29
CA PRO A 85 9.65 -12.56 -10.10
C PRO A 85 10.29 -12.73 -8.72
N ARG A 86 10.36 -13.98 -8.24
CA ARG A 86 11.04 -14.32 -6.98
C ARG A 86 12.42 -14.94 -7.19
N ASP A 87 12.67 -15.45 -8.37
CA ASP A 87 13.94 -16.01 -8.74
C ASP A 87 15.00 -14.90 -8.82
N PRO A 88 16.16 -15.03 -8.14
CA PRO A 88 17.17 -13.97 -8.05
C PRO A 88 17.73 -13.52 -9.41
N GLU A 89 17.91 -14.45 -10.36
CA GLU A 89 18.44 -14.15 -11.69
C GLU A 89 17.44 -13.38 -12.54
N ARG A 90 16.16 -13.81 -12.54
CA ARG A 90 15.07 -13.11 -13.23
C ARG A 90 14.82 -11.75 -12.62
N LEU A 91 14.87 -11.66 -11.29
CA LEU A 91 14.71 -10.41 -10.57
C LEU A 91 15.81 -9.41 -10.92
N ALA A 92 17.08 -9.87 -10.95
CA ALA A 92 18.21 -9.05 -11.37
C ALA A 92 18.07 -8.59 -12.83
N ALA A 93 17.58 -9.45 -13.73
CA ALA A 93 17.34 -9.08 -15.12
C ALA A 93 16.27 -7.98 -15.24
N VAL A 94 15.16 -8.08 -14.47
CA VAL A 94 14.11 -7.04 -14.42
C VAL A 94 14.68 -5.74 -13.87
N ILE A 95 15.44 -5.77 -12.79
CA ILE A 95 16.00 -4.55 -12.17
C ILE A 95 17.01 -3.88 -13.10
N ALA A 96 17.90 -4.65 -13.76
CA ALA A 96 18.97 -4.12 -14.58
C ALA A 96 18.48 -3.56 -15.93
N SER A 97 17.45 -4.13 -16.52
CA SER A 97 17.04 -3.84 -17.91
C SER A 97 15.55 -3.95 -18.20
N GLY A 98 14.72 -4.10 -17.18
CA GLY A 98 13.27 -4.12 -17.34
C GLY A 98 12.71 -2.74 -17.75
N PRO A 99 11.55 -2.73 -18.41
CA PRO A 99 10.89 -1.48 -18.73
C PRO A 99 10.44 -0.76 -17.45
N THR A 100 10.26 0.54 -17.54
CA THR A 100 9.62 1.32 -16.48
C THR A 100 8.19 1.67 -16.86
N ARG A 101 7.31 1.75 -15.86
CA ARG A 101 5.96 2.27 -16.02
C ARG A 101 5.71 3.41 -15.04
N GLN A 102 4.97 4.40 -15.48
CA GLN A 102 4.50 5.46 -14.61
C GLN A 102 3.41 4.91 -13.68
N VAL A 103 3.60 5.11 -12.37
CA VAL A 103 2.61 4.77 -11.35
C VAL A 103 2.14 6.02 -10.63
N TRP A 104 0.87 6.04 -10.26
CA TRP A 104 0.23 7.16 -9.58
C TRP A 104 -0.14 6.73 -8.16
N PRO A 105 0.66 7.03 -7.15
CA PRO A 105 0.33 6.70 -5.76
C PRO A 105 -0.98 7.38 -5.31
N GLY A 106 -1.58 6.85 -4.24
CA GLY A 106 -2.54 7.61 -3.48
C GLY A 106 -1.81 8.54 -2.49
N ARG A 107 -2.49 9.59 -2.02
CA ARG A 107 -1.96 10.59 -1.10
C ARG A 107 -2.92 10.83 0.06
N ILE A 108 -2.38 10.91 1.27
CA ILE A 108 -3.06 11.32 2.50
C ILE A 108 -2.20 12.40 3.18
N GLY A 109 -2.66 13.66 3.19
CA GLY A 109 -1.81 14.77 3.62
C GLY A 109 -0.53 14.83 2.78
N GLU A 110 0.62 14.75 3.42
CA GLU A 110 1.93 14.73 2.74
C GLU A 110 2.39 13.30 2.39
N ARG A 111 1.74 12.26 2.93
CA ARG A 111 2.19 10.88 2.77
C ARG A 111 1.58 10.23 1.54
N LEU A 112 2.42 9.53 0.79
CA LEU A 112 2.01 8.69 -0.35
C LEU A 112 1.84 7.23 0.09
N PHE A 113 0.96 6.50 -0.61
CA PHE A 113 0.78 5.05 -0.46
C PHE A 113 0.62 4.38 -1.82
N MET A 114 1.07 3.14 -1.94
CA MET A 114 1.12 2.43 -3.22
C MET A 114 -0.10 1.57 -3.51
N VAL A 115 -0.70 0.95 -2.49
CA VAL A 115 -1.70 -0.10 -2.73
C VAL A 115 -3.06 0.27 -2.15
N VAL A 116 -3.13 0.60 -0.85
CA VAL A 116 -4.42 0.75 -0.18
C VAL A 116 -4.36 1.70 1.01
N ALA A 117 -5.41 2.50 1.18
CA ALA A 117 -5.70 3.21 2.41
C ALA A 117 -7.10 2.85 2.90
N SER A 118 -7.35 2.90 4.20
CA SER A 118 -8.68 2.58 4.72
C SER A 118 -9.03 3.29 6.02
N CYS A 119 -10.33 3.32 6.30
CA CYS A 119 -10.90 3.73 7.58
C CYS A 119 -12.09 2.82 7.95
N GLY A 120 -12.29 2.60 9.24
CA GLY A 120 -13.31 1.73 9.80
C GLY A 120 -12.71 0.40 10.25
N PHE A 121 -13.46 -0.70 10.12
CA PHE A 121 -13.07 -2.01 10.66
C PHE A 121 -11.65 -2.44 10.31
N ASP A 122 -11.21 -2.18 9.10
CA ASP A 122 -9.88 -2.53 8.62
C ASP A 122 -8.77 -1.74 9.34
N ALA A 123 -8.89 -0.41 9.38
CA ALA A 123 -7.94 0.45 10.09
C ALA A 123 -7.94 0.17 11.60
N ASP A 124 -9.11 -0.12 12.20
CA ASP A 124 -9.22 -0.55 13.59
C ASP A 124 -8.46 -1.88 13.82
N THR A 125 -8.49 -2.80 12.85
CA THR A 125 -7.73 -4.05 12.91
C THR A 125 -6.23 -3.78 12.88
N VAL A 126 -5.76 -2.92 11.97
CA VAL A 126 -4.34 -2.53 11.88
C VAL A 126 -3.89 -1.85 13.18
N ALA A 127 -4.68 -0.94 13.73
CA ALA A 127 -4.38 -0.26 15.00
C ALA A 127 -4.34 -1.22 16.21
N ALA A 128 -5.06 -2.33 16.15
CA ALA A 128 -5.08 -3.35 17.20
C ALA A 128 -3.95 -4.39 17.11
N VAL A 129 -3.14 -4.35 16.04
CA VAL A 129 -1.98 -5.26 15.87
C VAL A 129 -0.87 -4.87 16.83
N ASP A 130 -0.45 -5.82 17.66
CA ASP A 130 0.73 -5.64 18.50
C ASP A 130 2.01 -5.62 17.64
N PRO A 131 2.82 -4.54 17.71
CA PRO A 131 4.05 -4.43 16.92
C PRO A 131 5.05 -5.57 17.17
N LEU A 132 5.17 -6.06 18.39
CA LEU A 132 6.06 -7.18 18.74
C LEU A 132 5.57 -8.49 18.12
N LEU A 133 4.25 -8.73 18.14
CA LEU A 133 3.65 -9.88 17.47
C LEU A 133 3.78 -9.78 15.97
N LYS A 134 3.64 -8.57 15.38
CA LYS A 134 3.83 -8.32 13.94
C LYS A 134 5.25 -8.70 13.51
N MET A 135 6.27 -8.28 14.26
CA MET A 135 7.67 -8.61 13.98
C MET A 135 7.96 -10.11 14.09
N ARG A 136 7.39 -10.80 15.09
CA ARG A 136 7.70 -12.20 15.40
C ARG A 136 6.88 -13.20 14.60
N PHE A 137 5.62 -12.89 14.31
CA PHE A 137 4.63 -13.82 13.72
C PHE A 137 3.97 -13.32 12.43
N GLY A 138 4.32 -12.14 11.95
CA GLY A 138 3.84 -11.60 10.67
C GLY A 138 2.30 -11.68 10.53
N ARG A 139 1.82 -12.51 9.61
CA ARG A 139 0.38 -12.65 9.31
C ARG A 139 -0.48 -13.10 10.49
N ILE A 140 0.06 -13.89 11.43
CA ILE A 140 -0.70 -14.40 12.58
C ILE A 140 -1.14 -13.25 13.49
N ALA A 141 -0.31 -12.20 13.62
CA ALA A 141 -0.66 -11.01 14.38
C ALA A 141 -1.91 -10.30 13.80
N PHE A 142 -2.03 -10.22 12.48
CA PHE A 142 -3.22 -9.66 11.83
C PHE A 142 -4.46 -10.52 12.01
N VAL A 143 -4.32 -11.86 11.97
CA VAL A 143 -5.44 -12.77 12.22
C VAL A 143 -5.95 -12.63 13.65
N SER A 144 -5.06 -12.54 14.63
CA SER A 144 -5.45 -12.34 16.03
C SER A 144 -6.14 -10.99 16.26
N ALA A 145 -5.63 -9.92 15.65
CA ALA A 145 -6.25 -8.60 15.70
C ALA A 145 -7.64 -8.61 15.03
N LEU A 146 -7.77 -9.24 13.88
CA LEU A 146 -9.04 -9.41 13.18
C LEU A 146 -10.08 -10.13 14.05
N LEU A 147 -9.72 -11.24 14.69
CA LEU A 147 -10.60 -11.97 15.60
C LEU A 147 -11.01 -11.11 16.79
N LYS A 148 -10.08 -10.38 17.38
CA LYS A 148 -10.36 -9.43 18.46
C LYS A 148 -11.33 -8.36 18.01
N MET A 149 -11.15 -7.77 16.83
CA MET A 149 -12.02 -6.74 16.28
C MET A 149 -13.41 -7.29 15.91
N LEU A 150 -13.51 -8.51 15.41
CA LEU A 150 -14.79 -9.18 15.20
C LEU A 150 -15.59 -9.36 16.49
N CYS A 151 -14.92 -9.61 17.62
CA CYS A 151 -15.56 -9.78 18.92
C CYS A 151 -15.92 -8.46 19.61
N LEU A 152 -15.01 -7.48 19.58
CA LEU A 152 -15.03 -6.27 20.40
C LEU A 152 -15.12 -4.97 19.62
N GLY A 153 -15.00 -5.03 18.28
CA GLY A 153 -14.90 -3.85 17.41
C GLY A 153 -16.15 -2.96 17.44
N ARG A 154 -15.90 -1.66 17.38
CA ARG A 154 -16.97 -0.64 17.28
C ARG A 154 -17.53 -0.63 15.85
N ARG A 155 -18.84 -0.41 15.75
CA ARG A 155 -19.47 -0.07 14.47
C ARG A 155 -19.29 1.42 14.24
N ARG A 156 -18.64 1.79 13.14
CA ARG A 156 -18.47 3.19 12.77
C ARG A 156 -19.55 3.63 11.80
N ALA A 157 -19.81 4.92 11.80
CA ALA A 157 -20.64 5.60 10.80
C ALA A 157 -19.75 6.69 10.17
N LEU A 158 -19.31 6.44 8.93
CA LEU A 158 -18.47 7.35 8.19
C LEU A 158 -19.32 8.19 7.23
N SER A 159 -19.09 9.49 7.20
CA SER A 159 -19.57 10.40 6.18
C SER A 159 -18.47 10.60 5.15
N LEU A 160 -18.80 10.38 3.88
CA LEU A 160 -17.85 10.42 2.78
C LEU A 160 -18.29 11.50 1.80
N ARG A 161 -17.32 12.23 1.23
CA ARG A 161 -17.53 13.11 0.09
C ARG A 161 -16.59 12.68 -1.03
N ILE A 162 -17.15 12.07 -2.08
CA ILE A 162 -16.44 11.43 -3.17
C ILE A 162 -16.65 12.28 -4.43
N ASP A 163 -15.60 12.95 -4.92
CA ASP A 163 -15.67 13.91 -6.03
C ASP A 163 -16.87 14.87 -5.93
N GLY A 164 -17.10 15.38 -4.70
CA GLY A 164 -18.19 16.30 -4.39
C GLY A 164 -19.55 15.65 -4.07
N GLN A 165 -19.72 14.35 -4.23
CA GLN A 165 -20.96 13.62 -3.91
C GLN A 165 -20.90 13.01 -2.51
N ASP A 166 -21.93 13.24 -1.74
CA ASP A 166 -22.03 12.69 -0.38
C ASP A 166 -22.41 11.21 -0.42
N ALA A 167 -21.81 10.45 0.50
CA ALA A 167 -22.09 9.03 0.71
C ALA A 167 -21.91 8.67 2.19
N ARG A 168 -22.39 7.49 2.60
CA ARG A 168 -22.21 6.96 3.96
C ARG A 168 -21.76 5.51 3.90
N ALA A 169 -20.88 5.14 4.82
CA ALA A 169 -20.39 3.76 4.95
C ALA A 169 -20.04 3.43 6.40
N ALA A 170 -19.99 2.15 6.74
CA ALA A 170 -19.45 1.67 8.01
C ALA A 170 -17.92 1.52 7.97
N ALA A 171 -17.38 1.32 6.77
CA ALA A 171 -15.95 1.29 6.48
C ALA A 171 -15.72 1.65 5.01
N VAL A 172 -14.52 2.12 4.70
CA VAL A 172 -14.08 2.38 3.32
C VAL A 172 -12.65 1.88 3.14
N ILE A 173 -12.41 1.22 2.01
CA ILE A 173 -11.08 0.85 1.53
C ILE A 173 -10.85 1.55 0.20
N VAL A 174 -9.82 2.36 0.13
CA VAL A 174 -9.41 3.13 -1.05
C VAL A 174 -8.23 2.42 -1.70
N ALA A 175 -8.46 1.81 -2.84
CA ALA A 175 -7.50 0.96 -3.51
C ALA A 175 -6.84 1.67 -4.71
N LYS A 176 -5.53 1.55 -4.80
CA LYS A 176 -4.67 1.84 -5.96
C LYS A 176 -4.23 0.56 -6.64
N GLY A 177 -4.09 -0.53 -5.88
CA GLY A 177 -3.87 -1.88 -6.38
C GLY A 177 -5.08 -2.78 -6.18
N ARG A 178 -5.10 -3.92 -6.86
CA ARG A 178 -6.20 -4.91 -6.77
C ARG A 178 -6.18 -5.67 -5.45
N TYR A 179 -4.97 -5.98 -4.97
CA TYR A 179 -4.75 -6.87 -3.84
C TYR A 179 -4.77 -6.15 -2.50
N TYR A 180 -5.24 -6.86 -1.49
CA TYR A 180 -5.28 -6.43 -0.11
C TYR A 180 -4.93 -7.60 0.82
N ALA A 181 -4.15 -7.34 1.89
CA ALA A 181 -3.78 -8.33 2.92
C ALA A 181 -3.31 -9.70 2.37
N GLY A 182 -2.67 -9.70 1.20
CA GLY A 182 -2.18 -10.88 0.50
C GLY A 182 -3.05 -11.27 -0.70
N PRO A 183 -3.90 -12.32 -0.65
CA PRO A 183 -4.63 -12.79 -1.82
C PRO A 183 -5.97 -12.11 -2.06
N PHE A 184 -6.47 -11.31 -1.11
CA PHE A 184 -7.77 -10.69 -1.21
C PHE A 184 -7.82 -9.67 -2.34
N ILE A 185 -8.92 -9.63 -3.08
CA ILE A 185 -9.16 -8.66 -4.16
C ILE A 185 -10.26 -7.70 -3.70
N VAL A 186 -9.88 -6.44 -3.50
CA VAL A 186 -10.82 -5.36 -3.10
C VAL A 186 -11.45 -4.73 -4.34
N ALA A 187 -10.65 -4.31 -5.30
CA ALA A 187 -11.11 -3.65 -6.52
C ALA A 187 -10.42 -4.24 -7.75
N ARG A 188 -11.15 -5.05 -8.54
CA ARG A 188 -10.57 -5.72 -9.72
C ARG A 188 -10.05 -4.76 -10.78
N GLY A 189 -10.68 -3.60 -10.91
CA GLY A 189 -10.31 -2.57 -11.88
C GLY A 189 -9.20 -1.63 -11.39
N ALA A 190 -8.75 -1.75 -10.14
CA ALA A 190 -7.68 -0.89 -9.65
C ALA A 190 -6.35 -1.20 -10.34
N ALA A 191 -5.63 -0.16 -10.74
CA ALA A 191 -4.33 -0.25 -11.39
C ALA A 191 -3.44 0.90 -10.93
N MET A 192 -2.23 0.61 -10.48
CA MET A 192 -1.28 1.62 -10.00
C MET A 192 -0.85 2.58 -11.11
N ALA A 193 -0.90 2.15 -12.37
CA ALA A 193 -0.54 2.96 -13.53
C ALA A 193 -1.62 3.97 -13.95
N GLU A 194 -2.81 3.93 -13.36
CA GLU A 194 -3.91 4.85 -13.69
C GLU A 194 -4.04 5.95 -12.63
N PRO A 195 -4.30 7.22 -13.02
CA PRO A 195 -4.47 8.33 -12.08
C PRO A 195 -5.89 8.34 -11.48
N VAL A 196 -6.34 7.20 -10.94
CA VAL A 196 -7.67 7.02 -10.36
C VAL A 196 -7.60 6.18 -9.08
N LEU A 197 -8.46 6.47 -8.11
CA LEU A 197 -8.69 5.69 -6.92
C LEU A 197 -9.96 4.83 -7.07
N HIS A 198 -9.98 3.69 -6.41
CA HIS A 198 -11.17 2.85 -6.31
C HIS A 198 -11.63 2.78 -4.85
N ALA A 199 -12.67 3.50 -4.49
CA ALA A 199 -13.24 3.49 -3.16
C ALA A 199 -14.27 2.36 -3.02
N ALA A 200 -13.95 1.34 -2.23
CA ALA A 200 -14.87 0.28 -1.84
C ALA A 200 -15.58 0.69 -0.54
N LEU A 201 -16.87 0.96 -0.62
CA LEU A 201 -17.72 1.40 0.47
C LEU A 201 -18.46 0.20 1.05
N PHE A 202 -18.27 -0.07 2.33
CA PHE A 202 -18.93 -1.14 3.07
C PHE A 202 -20.10 -0.56 3.85
N ARG A 203 -21.34 -0.87 3.46
CA ARG A 203 -22.55 -0.31 4.06
C ARG A 203 -22.82 -0.81 5.47
N SER A 204 -22.32 -1.99 5.80
CA SER A 204 -22.53 -2.64 7.11
C SER A 204 -21.23 -3.02 7.79
N GLY A 205 -21.08 -2.63 9.06
CA GLY A 205 -20.02 -3.09 9.96
C GLY A 205 -20.46 -4.26 10.86
N SER A 206 -21.53 -4.99 10.53
CA SER A 206 -21.93 -6.17 11.30
C SER A 206 -20.92 -7.32 11.12
N ARG A 207 -20.79 -8.15 12.15
CA ARG A 207 -19.84 -9.30 12.13
C ARG A 207 -20.08 -10.22 10.94
N THR A 208 -21.33 -10.51 10.65
CA THR A 208 -21.71 -11.35 9.52
C THR A 208 -21.41 -10.71 8.17
N ALA A 209 -21.58 -9.39 8.03
CA ALA A 209 -21.21 -8.65 6.84
C ALA A 209 -19.68 -8.67 6.64
N VAL A 210 -18.90 -8.42 7.68
CA VAL A 210 -17.44 -8.48 7.62
C VAL A 210 -16.95 -9.87 7.20
N LEU A 211 -17.49 -10.95 7.79
CA LEU A 211 -17.12 -12.33 7.41
C LEU A 211 -17.48 -12.64 5.96
N ARG A 212 -18.66 -12.21 5.47
CA ARG A 212 -19.04 -12.36 4.06
C ARG A 212 -18.10 -11.58 3.14
N CYS A 213 -17.74 -10.35 3.49
CA CYS A 213 -16.82 -9.53 2.72
C CYS A 213 -15.42 -10.17 2.67
N LEU A 214 -14.92 -10.73 3.78
CA LEU A 214 -13.66 -11.46 3.81
C LEU A 214 -13.69 -12.69 2.88
N ALA A 215 -14.73 -13.52 2.97
CA ALA A 215 -14.90 -14.69 2.12
C ALA A 215 -14.99 -14.29 0.63
N ALA A 216 -15.79 -13.26 0.32
CA ALA A 216 -15.94 -12.77 -1.05
C ALA A 216 -14.65 -12.13 -1.60
N GLY A 217 -13.89 -11.42 -0.76
CA GLY A 217 -12.58 -10.87 -1.11
C GLY A 217 -11.56 -11.96 -1.41
N ALA A 218 -11.53 -13.04 -0.61
CA ALA A 218 -10.68 -14.21 -0.85
C ALA A 218 -11.00 -14.91 -2.19
N CYS A 219 -12.30 -14.98 -2.55
CA CYS A 219 -12.76 -15.52 -3.83
C CYS A 219 -12.68 -14.50 -4.99
N GLY A 220 -12.28 -13.23 -4.72
CA GLY A 220 -12.23 -12.16 -5.71
C GLY A 220 -13.61 -11.72 -6.23
N VAL A 221 -14.69 -11.96 -5.49
CA VAL A 221 -16.07 -11.63 -5.89
C VAL A 221 -16.71 -10.54 -5.01
N LEU A 222 -15.91 -9.75 -4.29
CA LEU A 222 -16.38 -8.70 -3.39
C LEU A 222 -17.36 -7.74 -4.07
N HIS A 223 -17.10 -7.38 -5.31
CA HIS A 223 -17.93 -6.50 -6.14
C HIS A 223 -19.35 -7.03 -6.42
N ARG A 224 -19.63 -8.32 -6.12
CA ARG A 224 -20.95 -8.94 -6.29
C ARG A 224 -21.83 -8.84 -5.04
N LEU A 225 -21.27 -8.40 -3.92
CA LEU A 225 -22.03 -8.22 -2.69
C LEU A 225 -22.83 -6.91 -2.75
N GLY A 226 -24.14 -6.97 -2.60
CA GLY A 226 -25.01 -5.79 -2.61
C GLY A 226 -24.75 -4.79 -1.47
N GLU A 227 -24.01 -5.19 -0.45
CA GLU A 227 -23.56 -4.35 0.69
C GLU A 227 -22.21 -3.66 0.43
N VAL A 228 -21.56 -3.93 -0.70
CA VAL A 228 -20.30 -3.31 -1.10
C VAL A 228 -20.52 -2.55 -2.40
N GLU A 229 -20.17 -1.29 -2.39
CA GLU A 229 -20.22 -0.42 -3.56
C GLU A 229 -18.81 0.04 -3.89
N ILE A 230 -18.38 -0.13 -5.15
CA ILE A 230 -17.05 0.32 -5.60
C ILE A 230 -17.24 1.49 -6.54
N ARG A 231 -16.65 2.64 -6.20
CA ARG A 231 -16.66 3.87 -7.03
C ARG A 231 -15.25 4.25 -7.42
N GLN A 232 -15.06 4.64 -8.68
CA GLN A 232 -13.86 5.35 -9.10
C GLN A 232 -13.96 6.81 -8.68
N CYS A 233 -12.83 7.39 -8.27
CA CYS A 233 -12.77 8.81 -7.90
C CYS A 233 -11.33 9.35 -8.03
N ALA A 234 -11.22 10.66 -8.15
CA ALA A 234 -9.94 11.36 -8.06
C ALA A 234 -9.60 11.69 -6.60
N SER A 235 -10.63 12.00 -5.79
CA SER A 235 -10.45 12.28 -4.37
C SER A 235 -11.69 11.90 -3.55
N LEU A 236 -11.46 11.66 -2.25
CA LEU A 236 -12.54 11.52 -1.28
C LEU A 236 -12.12 12.08 0.07
N THR A 237 -13.06 12.75 0.75
CA THR A 237 -12.91 13.17 2.13
C THR A 237 -13.72 12.23 3.01
N ILE A 238 -13.11 11.77 4.11
CA ILE A 238 -13.72 10.91 5.11
C ILE A 238 -13.81 11.67 6.41
N SER A 239 -15.00 11.69 7.00
CA SER A 239 -15.28 12.29 8.31
C SER A 239 -16.14 11.36 9.17
N GLY A 240 -16.17 11.60 10.47
CA GLY A 240 -16.90 10.77 11.43
C GLY A 240 -16.36 10.95 12.84
N ASP A 241 -16.11 9.85 13.54
CA ASP A 241 -15.45 9.85 14.85
C ASP A 241 -13.99 10.33 14.71
N ASP A 242 -13.65 11.48 15.28
CA ASP A 242 -12.35 12.15 15.15
C ASP A 242 -11.16 11.31 15.68
N GLN A 243 -11.43 10.27 16.46
CA GLN A 243 -10.43 9.32 16.92
C GLN A 243 -10.36 8.05 16.06
N ALA A 244 -11.14 7.98 14.98
CA ALA A 244 -11.09 6.83 14.09
C ALA A 244 -9.74 6.76 13.37
N PRO A 245 -8.99 5.66 13.49
CA PRO A 245 -7.70 5.53 12.82
C PRO A 245 -7.88 5.45 11.30
N VAL A 246 -6.88 5.96 10.59
CA VAL A 246 -6.70 5.82 9.15
C VAL A 246 -5.40 5.08 8.91
N GLN A 247 -5.44 4.03 8.10
CA GLN A 247 -4.26 3.30 7.70
C GLN A 247 -3.94 3.51 6.22
N ALA A 248 -2.65 3.38 5.87
CA ALA A 248 -2.16 3.28 4.50
C ALA A 248 -1.09 2.18 4.45
N ASP A 249 -1.21 1.27 3.49
CA ASP A 249 -0.33 0.11 3.23
C ASP A 249 0.08 -0.68 4.49
N GLY A 250 -0.84 -0.75 5.49
CA GLY A 250 -0.69 -1.52 6.72
C GLY A 250 -0.04 -0.78 7.88
N GLU A 251 0.04 0.56 7.80
CA GLU A 251 0.52 1.44 8.86
C GLU A 251 -0.53 2.51 9.21
N ILE A 252 -0.65 2.88 10.49
CA ILE A 252 -1.52 3.98 10.90
C ILE A 252 -0.85 5.30 10.53
N VAL A 253 -1.55 6.10 9.71
CA VAL A 253 -1.03 7.36 9.18
C VAL A 253 -1.73 8.59 9.76
N GLY A 254 -2.76 8.40 10.56
CA GLY A 254 -3.50 9.49 11.21
C GLY A 254 -4.88 9.05 11.71
N THR A 255 -5.69 10.05 11.98
CA THR A 255 -7.10 9.91 12.40
C THR A 255 -7.99 10.80 11.55
N LEU A 256 -9.31 10.56 11.60
CA LEU A 256 -10.29 11.41 10.91
C LEU A 256 -10.33 12.85 11.48
N PRO A 257 -10.70 13.85 10.67
CA PRO A 257 -11.05 13.76 9.25
C PRO A 257 -9.80 13.72 8.34
N VAL A 258 -9.91 13.04 7.19
CA VAL A 258 -8.84 12.99 6.19
C VAL A 258 -9.37 13.17 4.77
N THR A 259 -8.52 13.70 3.89
CA THR A 259 -8.75 13.68 2.45
C THR A 259 -7.72 12.75 1.80
N ILE A 260 -8.21 11.84 0.97
CA ILE A 260 -7.41 10.93 0.17
C ILE A 260 -7.58 11.32 -1.29
N SER A 261 -6.48 11.50 -2.00
CA SER A 261 -6.48 11.86 -3.42
C SER A 261 -5.46 11.04 -4.20
N VAL A 262 -5.50 11.10 -5.51
CA VAL A 262 -4.38 10.67 -6.35
C VAL A 262 -3.23 11.66 -6.15
N ALA A 263 -1.99 11.19 -6.16
CA ALA A 263 -0.82 12.04 -6.12
C ALA A 263 -0.77 12.97 -7.35
N GLU A 264 -0.24 14.18 -7.18
CA GLU A 264 -0.16 15.18 -8.26
C GLU A 264 0.84 14.81 -9.36
N ARG A 265 1.76 13.90 -9.05
CA ARG A 265 2.79 13.40 -9.97
C ARG A 265 2.88 11.89 -9.94
N SER A 266 3.35 11.34 -11.06
CA SER A 266 3.67 9.92 -11.19
C SER A 266 5.14 9.65 -10.82
N PHE A 267 5.44 8.39 -10.57
CA PHE A 267 6.78 7.89 -10.32
C PHE A 267 7.10 6.75 -11.27
N SER A 268 8.37 6.63 -11.67
CA SER A 268 8.85 5.58 -12.55
C SER A 268 9.12 4.30 -11.77
N LEU A 269 8.29 3.26 -11.95
CA LEU A 269 8.48 1.95 -11.33
C LEU A 269 9.06 0.97 -12.35
N ILE A 270 10.14 0.28 -12.00
CA ILE A 270 10.70 -0.82 -12.80
C ILE A 270 9.69 -1.98 -12.79
N TRP A 271 9.28 -2.40 -13.98
CA TRP A 271 8.17 -3.34 -14.19
C TRP A 271 8.66 -4.59 -14.94
N PRO A 272 8.27 -5.83 -14.53
CA PRO A 272 8.63 -7.04 -15.30
C PRO A 272 7.92 -7.16 -16.64
#